data_8904fee3d2f29d31f299152fbb3877d8
#
_entry.id   8904fee3d2f29d31f299152fbb3877d8
#
_cell.length_a   1.000
_cell.length_b   1.000
_cell.length_c   1.000
_cell.angle_alpha   90.00
_cell.angle_beta   90.00
_cell.angle_gamma   90.00
#
_symmetry.space_group_name_H-M   'P 1'
#
loop_
_entity.id
_entity.type
_entity.pdbx_description
1 polymer ?
#
loop_
_entity_poly.entity_id
_entity_poly.type
_entity_poly.pdbx_seq_one_letter_code
_entity_poly.pdbx_strand_id
1 'polypeptide(L)'
;MTLPGTVASAPQGIIGFDSDTKINSAQAKQYFAKGFRFCVRYVSRDDASRRNNDKRGTPDLSIDEARTILDSGMAIMAVQHVANPGWHPTAQLGRTYGQNAASYAADAGLPDGVNLWLDLEGIAKGISHQDIIAYCNEWFDAATISGYVPGVYVGFDVLLSSDELYFDLKTKHYWRADGHIPDISHRGYQLFQHIQNPNTPNEFDRDVTKNDAFGGAVIWLVENSALIA
;
A
#
# COMPACT_ATOMS: atom_id res chain seq x y z
N MET A 1 -13.97 15.12 1.73
CA MET A 1 -14.20 15.14 3.22
C MET A 1 -13.16 14.23 3.83
N THR A 2 -12.40 14.67 4.83
CA THR A 2 -11.35 13.88 5.48
C THR A 2 -11.94 13.09 6.65
N LEU A 3 -11.53 11.84 6.82
CA LEU A 3 -11.93 11.01 7.96
C LEU A 3 -11.33 11.54 9.26
N PRO A 4 -12.06 11.45 10.38
CA PRO A 4 -11.52 11.77 11.69
C PRO A 4 -10.46 10.74 12.10
N GLY A 5 -9.46 11.17 12.87
CA GLY A 5 -8.42 10.28 13.38
C GLY A 5 -7.08 11.00 13.52
N THR A 6 -6.06 10.25 13.88
CA THR A 6 -4.69 10.72 14.01
C THR A 6 -3.79 10.00 13.01
N VAL A 7 -2.97 10.76 12.31
CA VAL A 7 -1.87 10.21 11.50
C VAL A 7 -0.71 9.88 12.46
N ALA A 8 -0.33 8.63 12.53
CA ALA A 8 0.65 8.14 13.49
C ALA A 8 1.59 7.10 12.88
N SER A 9 2.81 7.03 13.42
CA SER A 9 3.74 5.94 13.10
C SER A 9 3.29 4.64 13.77
N ALA A 10 3.33 3.54 13.03
CA ALA A 10 2.98 2.22 13.53
C ALA A 10 4.00 1.71 14.54
N PRO A 11 3.57 1.13 15.67
CA PRO A 11 4.47 0.32 16.49
C PRO A 11 4.98 -0.90 15.71
N GLN A 12 6.15 -1.42 16.10
CA GLN A 12 6.70 -2.65 15.53
C GLN A 12 5.90 -3.88 15.98
N GLY A 13 5.77 -4.88 15.09
CA GLY A 13 5.18 -6.18 15.40
C GLY A 13 3.65 -6.22 15.36
N ILE A 14 3.03 -5.16 14.88
CA ILE A 14 1.58 -5.11 14.72
C ILE A 14 1.16 -5.96 13.53
N ILE A 15 0.13 -6.78 13.72
CA ILE A 15 -0.44 -7.65 12.69
C ILE A 15 -1.61 -6.95 12.03
N GLY A 16 -1.60 -6.93 10.70
CA GLY A 16 -2.67 -6.47 9.84
C GLY A 16 -2.82 -7.34 8.61
N PHE A 17 -3.48 -6.81 7.62
CA PHE A 17 -3.68 -7.48 6.34
C PHE A 17 -3.88 -6.47 5.22
N ASP A 18 -3.66 -6.92 3.98
CA ASP A 18 -4.11 -6.22 2.78
C ASP A 18 -5.23 -7.00 2.09
N SER A 19 -6.10 -6.28 1.39
CA SER A 19 -7.23 -6.90 0.67
C SER A 19 -7.70 -6.02 -0.47
N ASP A 20 -7.91 -6.61 -1.63
CA ASP A 20 -8.63 -5.99 -2.76
C ASP A 20 -10.16 -6.08 -2.61
N THR A 21 -10.62 -6.95 -1.72
CA THR A 21 -12.06 -7.17 -1.45
C THR A 21 -12.58 -6.17 -0.41
N LYS A 22 -13.79 -5.66 -0.66
CA LYS A 22 -14.47 -4.73 0.23
C LYS A 22 -14.73 -5.34 1.61
N ILE A 23 -14.40 -4.60 2.66
CA ILE A 23 -14.60 -4.98 4.06
C ILE A 23 -15.88 -4.35 4.61
N ASN A 24 -16.83 -5.17 5.05
CA ASN A 24 -18.03 -4.70 5.72
C ASN A 24 -17.85 -4.62 7.24
N SER A 25 -18.82 -4.00 7.94
CA SER A 25 -18.74 -3.78 9.40
C SER A 25 -18.64 -5.06 10.23
N ALA A 26 -19.27 -6.15 9.80
CA ALA A 26 -19.19 -7.43 10.50
C ALA A 26 -17.79 -8.05 10.34
N GLN A 27 -17.22 -8.00 9.12
CA GLN A 27 -15.87 -8.46 8.82
C GLN A 27 -14.82 -7.62 9.57
N ALA A 28 -14.92 -6.30 9.57
CA ALA A 28 -13.99 -5.41 10.26
C ALA A 28 -13.92 -5.74 11.77
N LYS A 29 -15.09 -5.88 12.43
CA LYS A 29 -15.17 -6.29 13.84
C LYS A 29 -14.60 -7.69 14.08
N GLN A 30 -14.86 -8.63 13.18
CA GLN A 30 -14.35 -10.00 13.27
C GLN A 30 -12.81 -10.02 13.16
N TYR A 31 -12.25 -9.27 12.22
CA TYR A 31 -10.79 -9.20 12.03
C TYR A 31 -10.10 -8.53 13.22
N PHE A 32 -10.67 -7.44 13.73
CA PHE A 32 -10.18 -6.82 14.96
C PHE A 32 -10.21 -7.79 16.15
N ALA A 33 -11.30 -8.54 16.33
CA ALA A 33 -11.41 -9.56 17.38
C ALA A 33 -10.40 -10.72 17.22
N LYS A 34 -9.99 -11.03 15.98
CA LYS A 34 -8.92 -12.00 15.68
C LYS A 34 -7.51 -11.46 15.89
N GLY A 35 -7.35 -10.19 16.30
CA GLY A 35 -6.06 -9.58 16.60
C GLY A 35 -5.45 -8.74 15.49
N PHE A 36 -6.12 -8.58 14.34
CA PHE A 36 -5.67 -7.64 13.30
C PHE A 36 -5.87 -6.20 13.77
N ARG A 37 -4.91 -5.33 13.50
CA ARG A 37 -4.90 -3.95 13.98
C ARG A 37 -4.79 -2.91 12.87
N PHE A 38 -4.55 -3.32 11.64
CA PHE A 38 -4.60 -2.43 10.48
C PHE A 38 -5.04 -3.19 9.23
N CYS A 39 -5.49 -2.41 8.25
CA CYS A 39 -5.84 -2.88 6.92
C CYS A 39 -5.20 -1.98 5.87
N VAL A 40 -4.61 -2.56 4.82
CA VAL A 40 -4.22 -1.85 3.60
C VAL A 40 -5.25 -2.18 2.54
N ARG A 41 -5.95 -1.17 2.01
CA ARG A 41 -6.98 -1.35 0.98
C ARG A 41 -6.54 -0.77 -0.36
N TYR A 42 -7.04 -1.37 -1.41
CA TYR A 42 -6.65 -1.03 -2.77
C TYR A 42 -7.42 0.18 -3.32
N VAL A 43 -6.72 0.97 -4.14
CA VAL A 43 -7.26 1.99 -5.03
C VAL A 43 -6.75 1.74 -6.45
N SER A 44 -7.52 2.12 -7.45
CA SER A 44 -7.18 1.89 -8.85
C SER A 44 -6.11 2.86 -9.36
N ARG A 45 -5.45 2.51 -10.48
CA ARG A 45 -4.48 3.36 -11.18
C ARG A 45 -5.13 4.33 -12.16
N ASP A 46 -6.35 4.01 -12.65
CA ASP A 46 -7.12 4.83 -13.58
C ASP A 46 -8.60 4.45 -13.57
N ASP A 47 -9.46 5.27 -14.17
CA ASP A 47 -10.91 5.05 -14.22
C ASP A 47 -11.31 3.78 -14.98
N ALA A 48 -10.52 3.32 -15.93
CA ALA A 48 -10.81 2.10 -16.67
C ALA A 48 -10.57 0.88 -15.78
N SER A 49 -9.47 0.86 -15.01
CA SER A 49 -9.19 -0.19 -14.02
C SER A 49 -10.22 -0.16 -12.90
N ARG A 50 -10.62 1.02 -12.41
CA ARG A 50 -11.67 1.19 -11.39
C ARG A 50 -12.98 0.54 -11.82
N ARG A 51 -13.47 0.86 -13.02
CA ARG A 51 -14.68 0.22 -13.57
C ARG A 51 -14.56 -1.29 -13.75
N ASN A 52 -13.36 -1.80 -14.05
CA ASN A 52 -13.13 -3.23 -14.17
C ASN A 52 -13.09 -3.91 -12.81
N ASN A 53 -12.52 -3.28 -11.79
CA ASN A 53 -12.51 -3.77 -10.41
C ASN A 53 -13.94 -3.84 -9.85
N ASP A 54 -14.76 -2.80 -10.06
CA ASP A 54 -16.18 -2.80 -9.68
C ASP A 54 -16.93 -3.99 -10.28
N LYS A 55 -16.72 -4.27 -11.58
CA LYS A 55 -17.34 -5.41 -12.27
C LYS A 55 -16.90 -6.77 -11.73
N ARG A 56 -15.67 -6.87 -11.20
CA ARG A 56 -15.12 -8.09 -10.61
C ARG A 56 -15.52 -8.28 -9.15
N GLY A 57 -16.14 -7.28 -8.52
CA GLY A 57 -16.51 -7.30 -7.12
C GLY A 57 -15.36 -6.94 -6.18
N THR A 58 -14.31 -6.31 -6.71
CA THR A 58 -13.16 -5.80 -5.96
C THR A 58 -13.07 -4.27 -6.06
N PRO A 59 -14.08 -3.54 -5.57
CA PRO A 59 -14.14 -2.09 -5.70
C PRO A 59 -13.05 -1.40 -4.89
N ASP A 60 -12.67 -0.21 -5.35
CA ASP A 60 -11.76 0.66 -4.62
C ASP A 60 -12.29 0.97 -3.22
N LEU A 61 -11.35 1.26 -2.31
CA LEU A 61 -11.67 1.79 -1.00
C LEU A 61 -12.59 3.01 -1.11
N SER A 62 -13.71 2.98 -0.41
CA SER A 62 -14.62 4.10 -0.28
C SER A 62 -14.53 4.74 1.10
N ILE A 63 -15.00 5.98 1.23
CA ILE A 63 -14.99 6.70 2.51
C ILE A 63 -15.85 5.98 3.58
N ASP A 64 -16.96 5.36 3.19
CA ASP A 64 -17.83 4.62 4.13
C ASP A 64 -17.15 3.33 4.61
N GLU A 65 -16.43 2.65 3.73
CA GLU A 65 -15.63 1.48 4.10
C GLU A 65 -14.44 1.87 4.99
N ALA A 66 -13.70 2.93 4.63
CA ALA A 66 -12.59 3.41 5.44
C ALA A 66 -13.03 3.81 6.85
N ARG A 67 -14.18 4.48 6.97
CA ARG A 67 -14.81 4.78 8.27
C ARG A 67 -15.16 3.49 9.03
N THR A 68 -15.75 2.51 8.35
CA THR A 68 -16.10 1.20 8.93
C THR A 68 -14.88 0.48 9.51
N ILE A 69 -13.75 0.54 8.82
CA ILE A 69 -12.48 -0.04 9.28
C ILE A 69 -11.96 0.70 10.51
N LEU A 70 -11.93 2.05 10.48
CA LEU A 70 -11.52 2.87 11.62
C LEU A 70 -12.41 2.66 12.84
N ASP A 71 -13.74 2.67 12.67
CA ASP A 71 -14.72 2.47 13.74
C ASP A 71 -14.61 1.08 14.41
N SER A 72 -13.96 0.12 13.74
CA SER A 72 -13.64 -1.19 14.34
C SER A 72 -12.42 -1.18 15.25
N GLY A 73 -11.65 -0.08 15.26
CA GLY A 73 -10.38 0.06 15.99
C GLY A 73 -9.14 -0.28 15.15
N MET A 74 -9.27 -0.61 13.87
CA MET A 74 -8.13 -0.87 12.99
C MET A 74 -7.64 0.43 12.33
N ALA A 75 -6.31 0.56 12.21
CA ALA A 75 -5.70 1.59 11.38
C ALA A 75 -5.88 1.29 9.88
N ILE A 76 -5.71 2.31 9.02
CA ILE A 76 -5.89 2.17 7.58
C ILE A 76 -4.81 2.88 6.77
N MET A 77 -4.41 2.26 5.66
CA MET A 77 -3.59 2.80 4.59
C MET A 77 -4.19 2.40 3.23
N ALA A 78 -3.70 2.98 2.14
CA ALA A 78 -4.08 2.57 0.80
C ALA A 78 -2.88 2.15 -0.05
N VAL A 79 -3.12 1.20 -0.97
CA VAL A 79 -2.17 0.75 -2.00
C VAL A 79 -2.82 0.86 -3.37
N GLN A 80 -2.07 1.32 -4.37
CA GLN A 80 -2.54 1.36 -5.75
C GLN A 80 -2.34 0.01 -6.43
N HIS A 81 -3.38 -0.52 -7.05
CA HIS A 81 -3.28 -1.73 -7.90
C HIS A 81 -2.23 -1.58 -8.99
N VAL A 82 -1.38 -2.58 -9.11
CA VAL A 82 -0.46 -2.74 -10.24
C VAL A 82 -1.21 -3.04 -11.54
N ALA A 83 -0.53 -2.87 -12.67
CA ALA A 83 -1.00 -3.35 -13.97
C ALA A 83 -0.86 -4.89 -14.08
N ASN A 84 -1.54 -5.49 -15.06
CA ASN A 84 -1.42 -6.94 -15.31
C ASN A 84 0.04 -7.31 -15.60
N PRO A 85 0.51 -8.49 -15.14
CA PRO A 85 1.88 -8.95 -15.38
C PRO A 85 2.31 -8.85 -16.86
N GLY A 86 3.57 -8.45 -17.07
CA GLY A 86 4.10 -8.16 -18.40
C GLY A 86 3.89 -6.71 -18.85
N TRP A 87 3.59 -5.81 -17.93
CA TRP A 87 3.41 -4.39 -18.23
C TRP A 87 4.75 -3.62 -18.35
N HIS A 88 4.67 -2.42 -18.96
CA HIS A 88 5.81 -1.57 -19.26
C HIS A 88 5.70 -0.25 -18.50
N PRO A 89 6.47 -0.03 -17.42
CA PRO A 89 6.52 1.24 -16.71
C PRO A 89 7.14 2.34 -17.58
N THR A 90 6.60 3.56 -17.46
CA THR A 90 7.16 4.78 -18.05
C THR A 90 6.99 5.95 -17.08
N ALA A 91 7.86 6.96 -17.15
CA ALA A 91 7.74 8.17 -16.32
C ALA A 91 6.34 8.81 -16.41
N GLN A 92 5.77 8.88 -17.61
CA GLN A 92 4.42 9.45 -17.82
C GLN A 92 3.33 8.64 -17.10
N LEU A 93 3.40 7.30 -17.16
CA LEU A 93 2.47 6.46 -16.42
C LEU A 93 2.63 6.63 -14.91
N GLY A 94 3.88 6.72 -14.43
CA GLY A 94 4.17 6.98 -13.02
C GLY A 94 3.48 8.24 -12.53
N ARG A 95 3.64 9.35 -13.22
CA ARG A 95 2.99 10.62 -12.89
C ARG A 95 1.47 10.49 -12.89
N THR A 96 0.88 9.93 -13.94
CA THR A 96 -0.57 9.79 -14.07
C THR A 96 -1.14 8.89 -12.98
N TYR A 97 -0.52 7.74 -12.75
CA TYR A 97 -1.00 6.78 -11.76
C TYR A 97 -0.82 7.29 -10.33
N GLY A 98 0.28 8.00 -10.03
CA GLY A 98 0.48 8.63 -8.72
C GLY A 98 -0.56 9.72 -8.41
N GLN A 99 -0.91 10.55 -9.41
CA GLN A 99 -1.99 11.54 -9.29
C GLN A 99 -3.34 10.87 -9.03
N ASN A 100 -3.65 9.81 -9.76
CA ASN A 100 -4.91 9.07 -9.60
C ASN A 100 -4.97 8.37 -8.23
N ALA A 101 -3.89 7.70 -7.81
CA ALA A 101 -3.82 7.06 -6.50
C ALA A 101 -4.08 8.05 -5.37
N ALA A 102 -3.43 9.22 -5.42
CA ALA A 102 -3.63 10.29 -4.45
C ALA A 102 -5.07 10.82 -4.46
N SER A 103 -5.66 11.03 -5.66
CA SER A 103 -7.04 11.46 -5.78
C SER A 103 -8.03 10.45 -5.19
N TYR A 104 -7.85 9.15 -5.49
CA TYR A 104 -8.75 8.11 -4.98
C TYR A 104 -8.57 7.86 -3.47
N ALA A 105 -7.34 8.01 -2.95
CA ALA A 105 -7.10 7.98 -1.51
C ALA A 105 -7.80 9.17 -0.79
N ALA A 106 -7.75 10.36 -1.38
CA ALA A 106 -8.46 11.53 -0.88
C ALA A 106 -10.00 11.37 -0.95
N ASP A 107 -10.53 10.78 -2.03
CA ASP A 107 -11.96 10.42 -2.15
C ASP A 107 -12.38 9.43 -1.08
N ALA A 108 -11.50 8.50 -0.69
CA ALA A 108 -11.69 7.58 0.42
C ALA A 108 -11.55 8.25 1.80
N GLY A 109 -11.21 9.53 1.84
CA GLY A 109 -11.12 10.32 3.07
C GLY A 109 -9.80 10.18 3.83
N LEU A 110 -8.76 9.58 3.25
CA LEU A 110 -7.45 9.49 3.89
C LEU A 110 -6.78 10.89 3.95
N PRO A 111 -6.29 11.32 5.13
CA PRO A 111 -5.63 12.61 5.29
C PRO A 111 -4.20 12.62 4.75
N ASP A 112 -3.65 13.81 4.60
CA ASP A 112 -2.24 14.03 4.34
C ASP A 112 -1.37 13.36 5.41
N GLY A 113 -0.16 12.96 5.03
CA GLY A 113 0.82 12.35 5.92
C GLY A 113 0.70 10.84 6.10
N VAL A 114 -0.37 10.19 5.61
CA VAL A 114 -0.52 8.73 5.62
C VAL A 114 0.33 8.12 4.50
N ASN A 115 0.87 6.91 4.72
CA ASN A 115 1.50 6.16 3.63
C ASN A 115 0.49 5.83 2.53
N LEU A 116 0.88 6.15 1.29
CA LEU A 116 0.23 5.69 0.07
C LEU A 116 1.23 4.81 -0.68
N TRP A 117 0.83 3.57 -0.98
CA TRP A 117 1.72 2.54 -1.49
C TRP A 117 1.57 2.37 -2.99
N LEU A 118 2.72 2.39 -3.69
CA LEU A 118 2.84 1.93 -5.06
C LEU A 118 3.02 0.42 -5.05
N ASP A 119 2.17 -0.34 -5.71
CA ASP A 119 2.36 -1.77 -5.96
C ASP A 119 3.26 -1.93 -7.20
N LEU A 120 4.49 -2.45 -6.97
CA LEU A 120 5.52 -2.61 -8.00
C LEU A 120 5.87 -4.09 -8.17
N GLU A 121 5.22 -4.74 -9.12
CA GLU A 121 5.46 -6.15 -9.43
C GLU A 121 5.09 -6.50 -10.88
N GLY A 122 5.48 -7.69 -11.33
CA GLY A 122 5.07 -8.25 -12.61
C GLY A 122 5.53 -7.47 -13.83
N ILE A 123 6.68 -6.78 -13.76
CA ILE A 123 7.23 -5.98 -14.86
C ILE A 123 7.68 -6.88 -16.01
N ALA A 124 7.45 -6.45 -17.25
CA ALA A 124 7.90 -7.17 -18.44
C ALA A 124 9.42 -7.34 -18.46
N LYS A 125 9.89 -8.53 -18.85
CA LYS A 125 11.33 -8.81 -19.00
C LYS A 125 11.94 -7.89 -20.07
N GLY A 126 13.16 -7.40 -19.80
CA GLY A 126 13.91 -6.56 -20.73
C GLY A 126 13.59 -5.07 -20.67
N ILE A 127 12.74 -4.65 -19.76
CA ILE A 127 12.55 -3.23 -19.46
C ILE A 127 13.81 -2.67 -18.81
N SER A 128 14.22 -1.46 -19.19
CA SER A 128 15.38 -0.82 -18.58
C SER A 128 15.11 -0.45 -17.12
N HIS A 129 16.11 -0.60 -16.26
CA HIS A 129 16.00 -0.18 -14.86
C HIS A 129 15.71 1.32 -14.75
N GLN A 130 16.26 2.14 -15.67
CA GLN A 130 15.99 3.57 -15.72
C GLN A 130 14.50 3.90 -15.95
N ASP A 131 13.81 3.14 -16.80
CA ASP A 131 12.37 3.34 -17.02
C ASP A 131 11.57 3.00 -15.78
N ILE A 132 11.95 1.91 -15.06
CA ILE A 132 11.30 1.51 -13.80
C ILE A 132 11.53 2.57 -12.72
N ILE A 133 12.77 3.02 -12.55
CA ILE A 133 13.14 4.07 -11.59
C ILE A 133 12.41 5.39 -11.90
N ALA A 134 12.35 5.77 -13.19
CA ALA A 134 11.65 6.97 -13.62
C ALA A 134 10.14 6.89 -13.33
N TYR A 135 9.51 5.74 -13.61
CA TYR A 135 8.11 5.47 -13.25
C TYR A 135 7.87 5.64 -11.75
N CYS A 136 8.65 4.96 -10.92
CA CYS A 136 8.52 5.01 -9.48
C CYS A 136 8.69 6.44 -8.94
N ASN A 137 9.74 7.13 -9.38
CA ASN A 137 10.05 8.48 -8.90
C ASN A 137 9.01 9.52 -9.29
N GLU A 138 8.44 9.44 -10.49
CA GLU A 138 7.32 10.30 -10.91
C GLU A 138 6.05 10.00 -10.11
N TRP A 139 5.81 8.74 -9.78
CA TRP A 139 4.69 8.34 -8.93
C TRP A 139 4.87 8.89 -7.51
N PHE A 140 6.08 8.76 -6.93
CA PHE A 140 6.38 9.27 -5.59
C PHE A 140 6.29 10.80 -5.51
N ASP A 141 6.76 11.50 -6.55
CA ASP A 141 6.62 12.96 -6.62
C ASP A 141 5.14 13.37 -6.63
N ALA A 142 4.30 12.70 -7.42
CA ALA A 142 2.87 12.99 -7.49
C ALA A 142 2.16 12.73 -6.15
N ALA A 143 2.46 11.61 -5.48
CA ALA A 143 1.91 11.30 -4.16
C ALA A 143 2.35 12.34 -3.10
N THR A 144 3.64 12.72 -3.11
CA THR A 144 4.21 13.71 -2.18
C THR A 144 3.60 15.10 -2.37
N ILE A 145 3.45 15.56 -3.62
CA ILE A 145 2.81 16.85 -3.94
C ILE A 145 1.37 16.88 -3.45
N SER A 146 0.71 15.72 -3.44
CA SER A 146 -0.67 15.57 -2.95
C SER A 146 -0.77 15.38 -1.42
N GLY A 147 0.34 15.48 -0.67
CA GLY A 147 0.38 15.43 0.79
C GLY A 147 0.65 14.04 1.39
N TYR A 148 0.69 12.98 0.60
CA TYR A 148 0.92 11.62 1.10
C TYR A 148 2.41 11.30 1.29
N VAL A 149 2.70 10.33 2.16
CA VAL A 149 4.04 9.75 2.30
C VAL A 149 4.13 8.54 1.37
N PRO A 150 4.88 8.63 0.24
CA PRO A 150 4.95 7.54 -0.71
C PRO A 150 5.69 6.34 -0.13
N GLY A 151 5.18 5.14 -0.40
CA GLY A 151 5.85 3.87 -0.15
C GLY A 151 5.81 2.98 -1.38
N VAL A 152 6.62 1.92 -1.39
CA VAL A 152 6.62 0.92 -2.45
C VAL A 152 6.45 -0.48 -1.88
N TYR A 153 5.44 -1.20 -2.37
CA TYR A 153 5.34 -2.65 -2.26
C TYR A 153 6.26 -3.26 -3.32
N VAL A 154 7.24 -4.03 -2.87
CA VAL A 154 8.24 -4.68 -3.70
C VAL A 154 7.81 -6.13 -3.90
N GLY A 155 7.20 -6.40 -5.05
CA GLY A 155 6.67 -7.71 -5.41
C GLY A 155 7.56 -8.52 -6.36
N PHE A 156 7.00 -9.58 -6.95
CA PHE A 156 7.73 -10.44 -7.87
C PHE A 156 8.07 -9.71 -9.17
N ASP A 157 9.17 -10.11 -9.83
CA ASP A 157 9.65 -9.49 -11.09
C ASP A 157 9.76 -7.96 -11.02
N VAL A 158 10.19 -7.42 -9.86
CA VAL A 158 10.44 -5.97 -9.69
C VAL A 158 11.62 -5.48 -10.55
N LEU A 159 12.53 -6.36 -10.92
CA LEU A 159 13.72 -6.19 -11.76
C LEU A 159 14.76 -5.18 -11.22
N LEU A 160 14.53 -4.51 -10.11
CA LEU A 160 15.50 -3.63 -9.45
C LEU A 160 16.32 -4.39 -8.42
N SER A 161 17.59 -4.03 -8.31
CA SER A 161 18.48 -4.53 -7.26
C SER A 161 18.21 -3.85 -5.91
N SER A 162 18.77 -4.45 -4.85
CA SER A 162 18.78 -3.90 -3.50
C SER A 162 19.29 -2.46 -3.42
N ASP A 163 20.36 -2.17 -4.16
CA ASP A 163 20.99 -0.84 -4.21
C ASP A 163 20.13 0.17 -4.96
N GLU A 164 19.56 -0.20 -6.11
CA GLU A 164 18.68 0.67 -6.88
C GLU A 164 17.40 1.02 -6.10
N LEU A 165 16.82 0.06 -5.41
CA LEU A 165 15.66 0.30 -4.53
C LEU A 165 15.99 1.35 -3.45
N TYR A 166 17.20 1.33 -2.89
CA TYR A 166 17.58 2.25 -1.82
C TYR A 166 18.10 3.60 -2.32
N PHE A 167 19.04 3.59 -3.32
CA PHE A 167 19.74 4.79 -3.73
C PHE A 167 19.00 5.58 -4.80
N ASP A 168 18.28 4.89 -5.72
CA ASP A 168 17.72 5.53 -6.90
C ASP A 168 16.23 5.86 -6.76
N LEU A 169 15.51 5.23 -5.79
CA LEU A 169 14.13 5.56 -5.50
C LEU A 169 14.01 6.69 -4.46
N LYS A 170 13.10 7.63 -4.72
CA LYS A 170 12.85 8.80 -3.86
C LYS A 170 12.12 8.44 -2.55
N THR A 171 11.47 7.28 -2.48
CA THR A 171 10.81 6.83 -1.24
C THR A 171 11.82 6.37 -0.18
N LYS A 172 11.36 6.34 1.08
CA LYS A 172 12.05 5.70 2.21
C LYS A 172 11.15 4.72 2.95
N HIS A 173 9.99 4.36 2.36
CA HIS A 173 9.03 3.41 2.90
C HIS A 173 8.92 2.21 1.97
N TYR A 174 9.17 1.01 2.54
CA TYR A 174 9.25 -0.22 1.77
C TYR A 174 8.40 -1.32 2.42
N TRP A 175 7.56 -1.96 1.61
CA TRP A 175 6.72 -3.10 1.96
C TRP A 175 7.17 -4.31 1.14
N ARG A 176 7.48 -5.40 1.82
CA ARG A 176 8.02 -6.62 1.21
C ARG A 176 6.91 -7.62 0.92
N ALA A 177 6.82 -8.08 -0.31
CA ALA A 177 6.03 -9.26 -0.66
C ALA A 177 6.61 -10.54 -0.04
N ASP A 178 5.81 -11.58 0.04
CA ASP A 178 6.31 -12.92 0.35
C ASP A 178 7.17 -13.48 -0.80
N GLY A 179 8.04 -14.43 -0.50
CA GLY A 179 8.88 -15.07 -1.49
C GLY A 179 10.29 -14.46 -1.66
N HIS A 180 10.87 -14.66 -2.86
CA HIS A 180 12.25 -14.25 -3.15
C HIS A 180 12.29 -12.81 -3.66
N ILE A 181 12.31 -11.86 -2.74
CA ILE A 181 12.29 -10.41 -2.99
C ILE A 181 13.66 -9.82 -2.59
N PRO A 182 14.25 -8.87 -3.39
CA PRO A 182 15.48 -8.17 -3.02
C PRO A 182 15.37 -7.50 -1.66
N ASP A 183 16.45 -7.47 -0.87
CA ASP A 183 16.51 -6.63 0.32
C ASP A 183 16.60 -5.14 -0.07
N ILE A 184 16.37 -4.25 0.88
CA ILE A 184 16.65 -2.82 0.72
C ILE A 184 18.01 -2.52 1.35
N SER A 185 19.00 -2.15 0.56
CA SER A 185 20.34 -1.84 1.03
C SER A 185 20.32 -0.85 2.20
N HIS A 186 21.11 -1.13 3.25
CA HIS A 186 21.28 -0.32 4.45
C HIS A 186 20.02 -0.09 5.31
N ARG A 187 18.80 -0.22 4.76
CA ARG A 187 17.57 0.17 5.44
C ARG A 187 16.71 -1.03 5.85
N GLY A 188 16.38 -1.91 4.91
CA GLY A 188 15.39 -2.98 5.10
C GLY A 188 13.95 -2.46 4.92
N TYR A 189 12.99 -3.25 5.34
CA TYR A 189 11.56 -3.06 5.13
C TYR A 189 10.82 -2.66 6.41
N GLN A 190 9.76 -1.84 6.29
CA GLN A 190 8.88 -1.47 7.40
C GLN A 190 7.57 -2.29 7.43
N LEU A 191 7.22 -2.95 6.33
CA LEU A 191 6.03 -3.81 6.25
C LEU A 191 6.37 -5.11 5.54
N PHE A 192 5.85 -6.22 6.03
CA PHE A 192 6.10 -7.56 5.50
C PHE A 192 4.78 -8.26 5.26
N GLN A 193 4.54 -8.68 4.03
CA GLN A 193 3.41 -9.54 3.66
C GLN A 193 3.80 -11.01 3.82
N HIS A 194 2.86 -11.82 4.27
CA HIS A 194 2.96 -13.27 4.38
C HIS A 194 1.71 -13.92 3.78
N ILE A 195 1.87 -14.65 2.71
CA ILE A 195 0.80 -15.47 2.11
C ILE A 195 0.45 -16.60 3.10
N GLN A 196 -0.77 -16.59 3.63
CA GLN A 196 -1.13 -17.52 4.71
C GLN A 196 -1.25 -18.97 4.28
N ASN A 197 -1.80 -19.23 3.10
CA ASN A 197 -1.85 -20.58 2.50
C ASN A 197 -2.18 -20.46 1.01
N PRO A 198 -1.24 -20.73 0.11
CA PRO A 198 -1.46 -20.62 -1.34
C PRO A 198 -2.54 -21.60 -1.88
N ASN A 199 -2.95 -22.59 -1.09
CA ASN A 199 -3.96 -23.57 -1.46
C ASN A 199 -5.35 -23.32 -0.89
N THR A 200 -5.52 -22.32 -0.02
CA THR A 200 -6.82 -21.86 0.48
C THR A 200 -7.03 -20.43 0.02
N PRO A 201 -8.04 -20.13 -0.80
CA PRO A 201 -8.37 -18.74 -1.12
C PRO A 201 -8.66 -17.98 0.18
N ASN A 202 -7.73 -17.14 0.59
CA ASN A 202 -7.97 -16.21 1.67
C ASN A 202 -8.49 -14.91 1.05
N GLU A 203 -9.39 -14.24 1.73
CA GLU A 203 -9.91 -12.93 1.32
C GLU A 203 -8.86 -11.82 1.47
N PHE A 204 -7.66 -12.14 2.01
CA PHE A 204 -6.58 -11.20 2.29
C PHE A 204 -5.23 -11.88 2.55
N ASP A 205 -4.15 -11.14 2.39
CA ASP A 205 -2.80 -11.49 2.80
C ASP A 205 -2.46 -10.84 4.15
N ARG A 206 -1.71 -11.58 4.99
CA ARG A 206 -1.33 -11.10 6.32
C ARG A 206 -0.10 -10.23 6.26
N ASP A 207 -0.14 -9.09 6.95
CA ASP A 207 0.97 -8.16 7.08
C ASP A 207 1.47 -8.01 8.51
N VAL A 208 2.76 -7.69 8.65
CA VAL A 208 3.38 -7.38 9.94
C VAL A 208 4.24 -6.12 9.81
N THR A 209 4.03 -5.16 10.73
CA THR A 209 4.87 -3.95 10.80
C THR A 209 6.24 -4.25 11.40
N LYS A 210 7.25 -3.55 10.91
CA LYS A 210 8.61 -3.52 11.46
C LYS A 210 9.15 -2.09 11.49
N ASN A 211 10.17 -1.86 12.32
CA ASN A 211 11.02 -0.69 12.15
C ASN A 211 12.21 -1.07 11.27
N ASP A 212 12.58 -0.19 10.34
CA ASP A 212 13.80 -0.38 9.55
C ASP A 212 15.08 -0.10 10.37
N ALA A 213 16.25 -0.26 9.76
CA ALA A 213 17.54 -0.05 10.43
C ALA A 213 17.78 1.39 10.92
N PHE A 214 17.00 2.36 10.47
CA PHE A 214 17.06 3.78 10.89
C PHE A 214 15.90 4.18 11.81
N GLY A 215 15.09 3.20 12.26
CA GLY A 215 13.92 3.44 13.10
C GLY A 215 12.70 3.95 12.34
N GLY A 216 12.73 3.95 11.00
CA GLY A 216 11.56 4.29 10.18
C GLY A 216 10.46 3.24 10.33
N ALA A 217 9.21 3.68 10.37
CA ALA A 217 8.02 2.86 10.50
C ALA A 217 6.98 3.28 9.46
N VAL A 218 5.98 2.44 9.19
CA VAL A 218 4.83 2.83 8.37
C VAL A 218 4.00 3.88 9.08
N ILE A 219 3.31 4.73 8.31
CA ILE A 219 2.48 5.82 8.82
C ILE A 219 1.05 5.60 8.34
N TRP A 220 0.12 5.51 9.26
CA TRP A 220 -1.27 5.17 9.03
C TRP A 220 -2.25 6.18 9.62
N LEU A 221 -3.49 6.13 9.20
CA LEU A 221 -4.59 6.76 9.91
C LEU A 221 -5.13 5.80 10.96
N VAL A 222 -5.27 6.26 12.20
CA VAL A 222 -5.83 5.50 13.32
C VAL A 222 -6.88 6.33 14.05
N GLU A 223 -7.89 5.68 14.63
CA GLU A 223 -8.86 6.37 15.47
C GLU A 223 -8.22 6.95 16.74
N ASN A 224 -8.65 8.14 17.16
CA ASN A 224 -8.07 8.84 18.32
C ASN A 224 -8.10 8.03 19.63
N SER A 225 -9.04 7.11 19.78
CA SER A 225 -9.17 6.22 20.94
C SER A 225 -8.21 5.02 20.92
N ALA A 226 -7.61 4.68 19.78
CA ALA A 226 -6.76 3.49 19.61
C ALA A 226 -5.27 3.74 19.95
N LEU A 227 -4.88 4.96 20.30
CA LEU A 227 -3.50 5.31 20.68
C LEU A 227 -3.06 4.82 22.06
N ILE A 228 -3.90 4.09 22.80
CA ILE A 228 -3.70 3.76 24.23
C ILE A 228 -3.70 2.24 24.49
N ALA A 229 -3.30 1.43 23.54
CA ALA A 229 -3.21 -0.02 23.84
C ALA A 229 -1.91 -0.63 23.36
#